data_faa45efe85baf0012fb6578992cf9cae
#
_entry.id   faa45efe85baf0012fb6578992cf9cae
#
_cell.length_a   1.000
_cell.length_b   1.000
_cell.length_c   1.000
_cell.angle_alpha   90.00
_cell.angle_beta   90.00
_cell.angle_gamma   90.00
#
_symmetry.space_group_name_H-M   'P 1'
#
loop_
_entity.id
_entity.type
_entity.pdbx_description
1 polymer ?
#
loop_
_entity_poly.entity_id
_entity_poly.type
_entity_poly.pdbx_seq_one_letter_code
_entity_poly.pdbx_strand_id
1 'polypeptide(L)'
;MTMYGGVADPRVREYVSVQRVVCSQGVDRPEMLVGNRATQCNIWNTPALEIPTAGSYLVLDFGRELHGGVKIISQGKEIVRIRLRFGESVSEVMAEPNQDHSIHDTELILPKMGAQEYGNTGFRFVRVDVLEGNLRLQNIQAVALYHDLEYVGQFECSDERLNRVWQTAAYTVHLNMQDYIYDGIKRDRLVWMGDLNPEVRTMLTLFTDLSLIPKSLDYVRDQTPLPQFMHGFSSYSLWWIQNQYDYFMHSGDMAYLTKQRDYLLGLLQVFAGCVGEDGSEKLTGARFLDWPTRDNPAGTHAGLQGLMLMTMISAEKLLVALGEDGTAQRAIIARLRRHVPDCGQCKPAAALQMLSGLADRSAVMEANPCAGNSTFMGLYTLLAQKNVTALQVLRTYWGAMLDYGATTFWEDFDLSWVENASRIDELPQPGKADLHADFGNYCYKGLRHSLCHGWASGPAAWLMHRVLGLSVLEPGCRRMAFAPDLVDLDYAKGRYPTPLGPIEVSLERGRPSIIHAPKGVVIDGVDA
;
A
#
# COMPACT_ATOMS: atom_id res chain seq x y z
N MET A 1 -18.68 7.61 -24.93
CA MET A 1 -17.64 8.02 -25.88
C MET A 1 -17.21 9.42 -25.46
N THR A 2 -15.91 9.68 -25.25
CA THR A 2 -15.42 11.02 -24.92
C THR A 2 -15.57 11.95 -26.11
N MET A 3 -15.68 13.27 -25.87
CA MET A 3 -15.85 14.30 -26.92
C MET A 3 -14.73 14.24 -27.98
N TYR A 4 -13.53 13.84 -27.59
CA TYR A 4 -12.34 13.80 -28.47
C TYR A 4 -11.90 12.38 -28.83
N GLY A 5 -12.72 11.35 -28.56
CA GLY A 5 -12.37 9.94 -28.84
C GLY A 5 -11.26 9.36 -27.95
N GLY A 6 -10.83 10.07 -26.92
CA GLY A 6 -9.83 9.61 -25.96
C GLY A 6 -10.43 8.70 -24.87
N VAL A 7 -9.57 8.23 -24.00
CA VAL A 7 -9.96 7.51 -22.77
C VAL A 7 -10.26 8.52 -21.66
N ALA A 8 -11.42 8.41 -21.01
CA ALA A 8 -11.73 9.24 -19.86
C ALA A 8 -10.86 8.83 -18.66
N ASP A 9 -10.34 9.81 -17.96
CA ASP A 9 -9.70 9.57 -16.65
C ASP A 9 -10.82 9.37 -15.61
N PRO A 10 -10.90 8.23 -14.94
CA PRO A 10 -11.92 7.97 -13.92
C PRO A 10 -11.62 8.64 -12.58
N ARG A 11 -10.43 9.21 -12.42
CA ARG A 11 -10.02 9.89 -11.18
C ARG A 11 -10.66 11.27 -11.09
N VAL A 12 -10.93 11.68 -9.86
CA VAL A 12 -11.36 13.05 -9.55
C VAL A 12 -10.16 13.92 -9.20
N ARG A 13 -10.38 15.23 -9.32
CA ARG A 13 -9.41 16.25 -8.97
C ARG A 13 -9.95 17.09 -7.82
N GLU A 14 -9.21 17.15 -6.72
CA GLU A 14 -9.53 17.98 -5.57
C GLU A 14 -8.43 19.02 -5.31
N TYR A 15 -8.80 20.26 -4.96
CA TYR A 15 -7.86 21.29 -4.57
C TYR A 15 -7.76 21.36 -3.04
N VAL A 16 -6.59 20.97 -2.51
CA VAL A 16 -6.33 20.93 -1.07
C VAL A 16 -5.54 22.17 -0.66
N SER A 17 -6.06 22.93 0.31
CA SER A 17 -5.37 24.10 0.83
C SER A 17 -4.20 23.71 1.72
N VAL A 18 -3.18 24.57 1.80
CA VAL A 18 -2.09 24.48 2.78
C VAL A 18 -2.66 24.38 4.20
N GLN A 19 -2.21 23.40 4.96
CA GLN A 19 -2.63 23.19 6.34
C GLN A 19 -1.66 23.86 7.33
N ARG A 20 -0.39 23.94 6.96
CA ARG A 20 0.66 24.51 7.82
C ARG A 20 1.82 25.02 6.97
N VAL A 21 2.44 26.11 7.40
CA VAL A 21 3.79 26.49 6.97
C VAL A 21 4.78 25.84 7.92
N VAL A 22 5.65 24.97 7.40
CA VAL A 22 6.67 24.28 8.21
C VAL A 22 7.77 25.26 8.59
N CYS A 23 8.29 25.96 7.59
CA CYS A 23 9.28 27.02 7.75
C CYS A 23 9.29 27.95 6.53
N SER A 24 9.89 29.13 6.70
CA SER A 24 10.11 30.09 5.62
C SER A 24 11.37 30.90 5.87
N GLN A 25 11.92 31.45 4.80
CA GLN A 25 13.04 32.38 4.88
C GLN A 25 12.76 33.58 3.95
N GLY A 26 12.99 34.81 4.44
CA GLY A 26 12.81 36.01 3.65
C GLY A 26 11.36 36.34 3.25
N VAL A 27 10.38 35.77 3.97
CA VAL A 27 8.94 35.91 3.68
C VAL A 27 8.21 36.40 4.92
N ASP A 28 7.46 37.47 4.80
CA ASP A 28 6.63 38.04 5.89
C ASP A 28 5.22 37.44 5.83
N ARG A 29 4.70 37.00 6.97
CA ARG A 29 3.35 36.44 7.15
C ARG A 29 2.98 35.28 6.20
N PRO A 30 3.81 34.24 6.08
CA PRO A 30 3.55 33.11 5.18
C PRO A 30 2.28 32.33 5.53
N GLU A 31 1.78 32.44 6.77
CA GLU A 31 0.53 31.83 7.26
C GLU A 31 -0.71 32.34 6.53
N MET A 32 -0.63 33.42 5.74
CA MET A 32 -1.71 33.87 4.85
C MET A 32 -2.13 32.80 3.83
N LEU A 33 -1.28 31.82 3.55
CA LEU A 33 -1.59 30.70 2.65
C LEU A 33 -2.40 29.59 3.32
N VAL A 34 -2.37 29.52 4.66
CA VAL A 34 -3.06 28.47 5.42
C VAL A 34 -4.58 28.61 5.26
N GLY A 35 -5.24 27.52 4.83
CA GLY A 35 -6.67 27.51 4.63
C GLY A 35 -7.18 28.39 3.46
N ASN A 36 -6.29 29.00 2.69
CA ASN A 36 -6.67 29.85 1.56
C ASN A 36 -7.33 29.02 0.46
N ARG A 37 -8.54 29.45 0.00
CA ARG A 37 -9.36 28.73 -0.98
C ARG A 37 -9.48 29.46 -2.31
N ALA A 38 -8.73 30.53 -2.55
CA ALA A 38 -8.74 31.21 -3.83
C ALA A 38 -8.28 30.25 -4.95
N THR A 39 -9.06 30.12 -6.01
CA THR A 39 -8.81 29.17 -7.11
C THR A 39 -8.43 29.82 -8.42
N GLN A 40 -8.50 31.16 -8.51
CA GLN A 40 -8.23 31.92 -9.72
C GLN A 40 -7.60 33.26 -9.40
N CYS A 41 -6.73 33.71 -10.28
CA CYS A 41 -6.15 35.04 -10.20
C CYS A 41 -7.22 36.12 -10.32
N ASN A 42 -7.16 37.14 -9.43
CA ASN A 42 -8.00 38.31 -9.49
C ASN A 42 -7.23 39.50 -10.05
N ILE A 43 -7.78 40.22 -11.01
CA ILE A 43 -7.17 41.42 -11.60
C ILE A 43 -7.20 42.63 -10.66
N TRP A 44 -8.06 42.62 -9.65
CA TRP A 44 -8.13 43.64 -8.64
C TRP A 44 -7.10 43.39 -7.55
N ASN A 45 -6.69 44.46 -6.86
CA ASN A 45 -5.69 44.39 -5.81
C ASN A 45 -6.19 43.58 -4.61
N THR A 46 -6.00 42.26 -4.65
CA THR A 46 -6.29 41.34 -3.56
C THR A 46 -5.03 41.11 -2.71
N PRO A 47 -5.20 40.76 -1.43
CA PRO A 47 -4.07 40.36 -0.61
C PRO A 47 -3.31 39.20 -1.27
N ALA A 48 -2.01 39.34 -1.39
CA ALA A 48 -1.10 38.32 -1.88
C ALA A 48 0.19 38.35 -1.06
N LEU A 49 0.79 37.19 -0.89
CA LEU A 49 2.07 37.05 -0.22
C LEU A 49 3.19 37.57 -1.11
N GLU A 50 3.99 38.49 -0.61
CA GLU A 50 5.18 38.99 -1.30
C GLU A 50 6.37 38.09 -0.94
N ILE A 51 7.00 37.50 -1.95
CA ILE A 51 8.19 36.66 -1.79
C ILE A 51 9.30 37.25 -2.66
N PRO A 52 10.21 38.03 -2.06
CA PRO A 52 11.30 38.66 -2.81
C PRO A 52 12.32 37.62 -3.29
N THR A 53 13.11 37.98 -4.27
CA THR A 53 14.24 37.18 -4.74
C THR A 53 15.30 36.99 -3.66
N ALA A 54 16.35 36.25 -3.99
CA ALA A 54 17.58 36.10 -3.21
C ALA A 54 17.46 35.26 -1.94
N GLY A 55 17.23 33.99 -2.14
CA GLY A 55 17.25 32.98 -1.06
C GLY A 55 15.98 32.92 -0.24
N SER A 56 14.89 33.53 -0.73
CA SER A 56 13.58 33.37 -0.10
C SER A 56 12.94 32.05 -0.48
N TYR A 57 12.39 31.36 0.49
CA TYR A 57 11.67 30.11 0.28
C TYR A 57 10.54 29.89 1.29
N LEU A 58 9.64 28.99 0.93
CA LEU A 58 8.55 28.47 1.76
C LEU A 58 8.59 26.95 1.75
N VAL A 59 8.31 26.33 2.91
CA VAL A 59 8.01 24.91 3.03
C VAL A 59 6.58 24.74 3.54
N LEU A 60 5.75 24.14 2.74
CA LEU A 60 4.30 24.02 2.95
C LEU A 60 3.93 22.56 3.22
N ASP A 61 3.06 22.33 4.20
CA ASP A 61 2.49 21.03 4.56
C ASP A 61 1.01 21.01 4.16
N PHE A 62 0.59 20.03 3.35
CA PHE A 62 -0.80 19.82 2.97
C PHE A 62 -1.57 18.90 3.92
N GLY A 63 -0.94 18.50 5.05
CA GLY A 63 -1.56 17.79 6.15
C GLY A 63 -1.54 16.28 6.03
N ARG A 64 -1.50 15.74 4.83
CA ARG A 64 -1.40 14.30 4.55
C ARG A 64 -0.75 14.05 3.20
N GLU A 65 -0.30 12.83 3.02
CA GLU A 65 0.23 12.36 1.72
C GLU A 65 -0.84 12.46 0.64
N LEU A 66 -0.44 12.89 -0.57
CA LEU A 66 -1.29 13.10 -1.73
C LEU A 66 -0.58 12.59 -3.00
N HIS A 67 -1.35 12.19 -3.99
CA HIS A 67 -0.85 11.97 -5.35
C HIS A 67 -1.34 13.08 -6.27
N GLY A 68 -0.43 13.71 -7.03
CA GLY A 68 -0.77 14.77 -7.97
C GLY A 68 0.28 15.87 -8.04
N GLY A 69 -0.13 17.13 -7.89
CA GLY A 69 0.75 18.29 -8.04
C GLY A 69 0.28 19.51 -7.27
N VAL A 70 0.65 20.69 -7.73
CA VAL A 70 0.21 21.96 -7.17
C VAL A 70 -0.39 22.88 -8.21
N LYS A 71 -1.32 23.71 -7.78
CA LYS A 71 -1.85 24.86 -8.50
C LYS A 71 -1.32 26.14 -7.86
N ILE A 72 -0.60 26.94 -8.62
CA ILE A 72 0.01 28.21 -8.18
C ILE A 72 -0.76 29.35 -8.82
N ILE A 73 -1.16 30.34 -8.02
CA ILE A 73 -1.87 31.53 -8.46
C ILE A 73 -0.99 32.73 -8.22
N SER A 74 -0.39 33.25 -9.29
CA SER A 74 0.46 34.45 -9.25
C SER A 74 -0.34 35.70 -9.59
N GLN A 75 -0.02 36.82 -8.92
CA GLN A 75 -0.62 38.13 -9.14
C GLN A 75 0.47 39.21 -9.07
N GLY A 76 1.49 39.10 -9.90
CA GLY A 76 2.65 39.99 -9.88
C GLY A 76 2.68 40.99 -11.03
N LYS A 77 3.73 41.81 -11.05
CA LYS A 77 4.00 42.79 -12.12
C LYS A 77 5.02 42.31 -13.14
N GLU A 78 5.69 41.22 -12.82
CA GLU A 78 6.78 40.65 -13.63
C GLU A 78 6.66 39.15 -13.79
N ILE A 79 7.39 38.57 -14.72
CA ILE A 79 7.58 37.13 -14.86
C ILE A 79 8.57 36.68 -13.79
N VAL A 80 8.28 35.57 -13.12
CA VAL A 80 9.08 35.06 -12.00
C VAL A 80 9.55 33.66 -12.32
N ARG A 81 10.82 33.36 -12.02
CA ARG A 81 11.34 32.02 -12.05
C ARG A 81 11.38 31.46 -10.62
N ILE A 82 10.75 30.33 -10.43
CA ILE A 82 10.72 29.61 -9.14
C ILE A 82 11.27 28.19 -9.32
N ARG A 83 11.63 27.58 -8.21
CA ARG A 83 11.93 26.16 -8.09
C ARG A 83 10.90 25.52 -7.18
N LEU A 84 10.30 24.44 -7.63
CA LEU A 84 9.41 23.60 -6.83
C LEU A 84 10.10 22.29 -6.49
N ARG A 85 9.97 21.88 -5.24
CA ARG A 85 10.40 20.57 -4.76
C ARG A 85 9.26 19.91 -4.01
N PHE A 86 8.90 18.69 -4.43
CA PHE A 86 7.91 17.84 -3.78
C PHE A 86 8.61 16.85 -2.88
N GLY A 87 8.01 16.49 -1.75
CA GLY A 87 8.54 15.47 -0.85
C GLY A 87 7.50 14.87 0.08
N GLU A 88 7.75 13.63 0.48
CA GLU A 88 6.95 12.90 1.46
C GLU A 88 7.37 13.24 2.90
N SER A 89 8.53 13.88 3.09
CA SER A 89 9.01 14.40 4.37
C SER A 89 9.56 15.81 4.26
N VAL A 90 9.72 16.47 5.41
CA VAL A 90 10.36 17.80 5.48
C VAL A 90 11.83 17.71 5.07
N SER A 91 12.55 16.68 5.48
CA SER A 91 13.94 16.47 5.07
C SER A 91 14.10 16.32 3.57
N GLU A 92 13.18 15.64 2.90
CA GLU A 92 13.21 15.46 1.44
C GLU A 92 13.10 16.79 0.70
N VAL A 93 12.16 17.67 1.07
CA VAL A 93 12.02 18.98 0.42
C VAL A 93 13.14 19.95 0.80
N MET A 94 13.85 19.71 1.89
CA MET A 94 15.00 20.52 2.32
C MET A 94 16.32 20.03 1.75
N ALA A 95 16.42 18.77 1.33
CA ALA A 95 17.64 18.19 0.75
C ALA A 95 17.96 18.79 -0.62
N GLU A 96 19.22 18.79 -1.02
CA GLU A 96 19.58 19.08 -2.39
C GLU A 96 19.32 17.86 -3.29
N PRO A 97 18.86 18.07 -4.55
CA PRO A 97 18.66 16.99 -5.49
C PRO A 97 19.93 16.18 -5.68
N ASN A 98 19.79 14.87 -5.61
CA ASN A 98 20.86 13.93 -5.94
C ASN A 98 20.59 13.27 -7.31
N GLN A 99 21.44 12.35 -7.71
CA GLN A 99 21.36 11.70 -9.01
C GLN A 99 20.47 10.44 -9.03
N ASP A 100 19.79 10.11 -7.93
CA ASP A 100 19.01 8.87 -7.85
C ASP A 100 17.55 8.99 -8.35
N HIS A 101 17.16 10.18 -8.83
CA HIS A 101 15.84 10.48 -9.41
C HIS A 101 14.65 10.33 -8.44
N SER A 102 14.89 10.22 -7.14
CA SER A 102 13.82 10.12 -6.14
C SER A 102 13.29 11.48 -5.68
N ILE A 103 14.07 12.55 -5.84
CA ILE A 103 13.66 13.91 -5.46
C ILE A 103 13.02 14.59 -6.67
N HIS A 104 11.76 14.93 -6.56
CA HIS A 104 10.99 15.63 -7.58
C HIS A 104 11.19 17.13 -7.46
N ASP A 105 12.10 17.66 -8.27
CA ASP A 105 12.55 19.05 -8.29
C ASP A 105 12.47 19.59 -9.71
N THR A 106 11.95 20.83 -9.86
CA THR A 106 11.85 21.48 -11.15
C THR A 106 11.83 22.98 -11.05
N GLU A 107 12.32 23.65 -12.10
CA GLU A 107 12.19 25.09 -12.27
C GLU A 107 10.99 25.42 -13.15
N LEU A 108 10.24 26.44 -12.77
CA LEU A 108 9.07 26.94 -13.49
C LEU A 108 9.18 28.43 -13.71
N ILE A 109 8.63 28.86 -14.86
CA ILE A 109 8.41 30.27 -15.19
C ILE A 109 6.94 30.56 -14.95
N LEU A 110 6.65 31.44 -13.99
CA LEU A 110 5.30 31.87 -13.66
C LEU A 110 4.96 33.15 -14.42
N PRO A 111 3.74 33.26 -15.01
CA PRO A 111 3.28 34.47 -15.60
C PRO A 111 3.08 35.58 -14.56
N LYS A 112 3.03 36.84 -15.03
CA LYS A 112 2.71 37.99 -14.16
C LYS A 112 1.41 37.80 -13.40
N MET A 113 0.39 37.32 -14.08
CA MET A 113 -0.94 37.05 -13.54
C MET A 113 -1.49 35.78 -14.17
N GLY A 114 -1.92 34.85 -13.32
CA GLY A 114 -2.53 33.62 -13.80
C GLY A 114 -2.48 32.47 -12.80
N ALA A 115 -3.06 31.37 -13.20
CA ALA A 115 -3.01 30.11 -12.47
C ALA A 115 -2.33 29.05 -13.33
N GLN A 116 -1.38 28.33 -12.76
CA GLN A 116 -0.69 27.21 -13.40
C GLN A 116 -0.73 25.99 -12.50
N GLU A 117 -0.90 24.83 -13.12
CA GLU A 117 -0.79 23.54 -12.44
C GLU A 117 0.47 22.82 -12.90
N TYR A 118 1.16 22.21 -11.95
CA TYR A 118 2.36 21.44 -12.21
C TYR A 118 2.52 20.29 -11.21
N GLY A 119 3.04 19.15 -11.67
CA GLY A 119 3.37 17.99 -10.89
C GLY A 119 2.42 16.81 -11.14
N ASN A 120 2.97 15.62 -10.94
CA ASN A 120 2.24 14.34 -10.94
C ASN A 120 3.11 13.34 -10.18
N THR A 121 3.09 13.42 -8.84
CA THR A 121 3.92 12.59 -7.95
C THR A 121 3.26 12.42 -6.60
N GLY A 122 3.81 11.53 -5.75
CA GLY A 122 3.46 11.44 -4.33
C GLY A 122 4.17 12.54 -3.53
N PHE A 123 3.44 13.19 -2.64
CA PHE A 123 3.99 14.21 -1.76
C PHE A 123 3.03 14.58 -0.63
N ARG A 124 3.59 15.08 0.45
CA ARG A 124 2.88 15.82 1.50
C ARG A 124 3.35 17.25 1.61
N PHE A 125 4.62 17.47 1.31
CA PHE A 125 5.30 18.75 1.46
C PHE A 125 5.71 19.32 0.12
N VAL A 126 5.70 20.66 0.02
CA VAL A 126 6.21 21.39 -1.15
C VAL A 126 7.08 22.54 -0.68
N ARG A 127 8.28 22.61 -1.25
CA ARG A 127 9.16 23.78 -1.10
C ARG A 127 9.08 24.64 -2.35
N VAL A 128 8.94 25.94 -2.15
CA VAL A 128 8.94 26.96 -3.21
C VAL A 128 10.10 27.89 -2.96
N ASP A 129 11.09 27.90 -3.85
CA ASP A 129 12.19 28.86 -3.86
C ASP A 129 11.96 29.89 -4.97
N VAL A 130 12.18 31.18 -4.69
CA VAL A 130 12.17 32.22 -5.73
C VAL A 130 13.59 32.42 -6.24
N LEU A 131 13.81 32.13 -7.54
CA LEU A 131 15.12 32.19 -8.17
C LEU A 131 15.36 33.55 -8.83
N GLU A 132 14.33 34.10 -9.50
CA GLU A 132 14.40 35.41 -10.17
C GLU A 132 13.07 36.14 -10.09
N GLY A 133 13.12 37.47 -9.96
CA GLY A 133 11.94 38.32 -9.81
C GLY A 133 11.38 38.36 -8.41
N ASN A 134 10.28 39.07 -8.22
CA ASN A 134 9.53 39.14 -6.96
C ASN A 134 8.19 38.44 -7.13
N LEU A 135 8.00 37.31 -6.47
CA LEU A 135 6.76 36.55 -6.54
C LEU A 135 5.68 37.20 -5.67
N ARG A 136 4.58 37.61 -6.30
CA ARG A 136 3.32 37.85 -5.59
C ARG A 136 2.46 36.61 -5.70
N LEU A 137 2.38 35.86 -4.62
CA LEU A 137 1.64 34.60 -4.54
C LEU A 137 0.27 34.85 -3.92
N GLN A 138 -0.79 34.76 -4.72
CA GLN A 138 -2.15 34.86 -4.22
C GLN A 138 -2.56 33.59 -3.47
N ASN A 139 -2.22 32.43 -4.03
CA ASN A 139 -2.46 31.13 -3.41
C ASN A 139 -1.57 30.04 -4.02
N ILE A 140 -1.41 28.97 -3.27
CA ILE A 140 -0.92 27.67 -3.72
C ILE A 140 -1.77 26.58 -3.08
N GLN A 141 -2.26 25.65 -3.89
CA GLN A 141 -3.07 24.51 -3.45
C GLN A 141 -2.47 23.23 -4.01
N ALA A 142 -2.53 22.14 -3.27
CA ALA A 142 -2.28 20.84 -3.86
C ALA A 142 -3.43 20.46 -4.80
N VAL A 143 -3.09 19.77 -5.87
CA VAL A 143 -4.02 19.12 -6.81
C VAL A 143 -3.96 17.64 -6.52
N ALA A 144 -4.93 17.12 -5.79
CA ALA A 144 -5.02 15.71 -5.48
C ALA A 144 -5.79 14.96 -6.56
N LEU A 145 -5.22 13.87 -7.07
CA LEU A 145 -5.81 12.97 -8.05
C LEU A 145 -6.02 11.60 -7.40
N TYR A 146 -7.26 11.13 -7.35
CA TYR A 146 -7.62 9.86 -6.74
C TYR A 146 -8.95 9.32 -7.31
N HIS A 147 -9.24 8.04 -7.11
CA HIS A 147 -10.56 7.48 -7.39
C HIS A 147 -11.53 7.87 -6.27
N ASP A 148 -12.68 8.47 -6.63
CA ASP A 148 -13.74 8.80 -5.69
C ASP A 148 -14.55 7.53 -5.37
N LEU A 149 -14.02 6.72 -4.47
CA LEU A 149 -14.60 5.43 -4.06
C LEU A 149 -15.22 5.53 -2.67
N GLU A 150 -16.40 4.95 -2.53
CA GLU A 150 -17.02 4.80 -1.21
C GLU A 150 -16.28 3.71 -0.41
N TYR A 151 -15.86 4.06 0.80
CA TYR A 151 -15.39 3.10 1.80
C TYR A 151 -16.58 2.32 2.38
N VAL A 152 -17.01 1.26 1.68
CA VAL A 152 -18.06 0.36 2.17
C VAL A 152 -17.55 -0.46 3.36
N GLY A 153 -16.29 -0.90 3.28
CA GLY A 153 -15.58 -1.50 4.40
C GLY A 153 -15.30 -0.48 5.49
N GLN A 154 -15.59 -0.84 6.73
CA GLN A 154 -15.41 0.03 7.90
C GLN A 154 -14.95 -0.81 9.09
N PHE A 155 -14.11 -0.21 9.93
CA PHE A 155 -13.63 -0.80 11.18
C PHE A 155 -13.51 0.26 12.26
N GLU A 156 -14.01 -0.05 13.43
CA GLU A 156 -13.84 0.75 14.65
C GLU A 156 -13.74 -0.21 15.85
N CYS A 157 -12.86 0.10 16.77
CA CYS A 157 -12.73 -0.65 18.03
C CYS A 157 -12.44 0.29 19.21
N SER A 158 -12.39 -0.27 20.41
CA SER A 158 -12.10 0.47 21.64
C SER A 158 -10.68 1.05 21.74
N ASP A 159 -9.79 0.70 20.83
CA ASP A 159 -8.40 1.19 20.77
C ASP A 159 -8.23 2.19 19.63
N GLU A 160 -8.10 3.46 19.98
CA GLU A 160 -7.93 4.54 19.00
C GLU A 160 -6.66 4.40 18.17
N ARG A 161 -5.59 3.80 18.72
CA ARG A 161 -4.36 3.57 17.98
C ARG A 161 -4.58 2.56 16.84
N LEU A 162 -5.35 1.50 17.09
CA LEU A 162 -5.72 0.53 16.05
C LEU A 162 -6.69 1.13 15.02
N ASN A 163 -7.61 1.99 15.43
CA ASN A 163 -8.47 2.74 14.52
C ASN A 163 -7.64 3.58 13.56
N ARG A 164 -6.64 4.30 14.06
CA ARG A 164 -5.71 5.08 13.24
C ARG A 164 -4.84 4.19 12.33
N VAL A 165 -4.38 3.03 12.81
CA VAL A 165 -3.65 2.06 11.98
C VAL A 165 -4.52 1.60 10.81
N TRP A 166 -5.78 1.25 11.08
CA TRP A 166 -6.72 0.83 10.03
C TRP A 166 -6.97 1.94 9.00
N GLN A 167 -7.26 3.15 9.46
CA GLN A 167 -7.51 4.31 8.59
C GLN A 167 -6.30 4.65 7.71
N THR A 168 -5.09 4.61 8.29
CA THR A 168 -3.86 4.88 7.56
C THR A 168 -3.57 3.80 6.52
N ALA A 169 -3.77 2.53 6.85
CA ALA A 169 -3.62 1.41 5.91
C ALA A 169 -4.62 1.50 4.75
N ALA A 170 -5.89 1.80 5.05
CA ALA A 170 -6.93 2.00 4.05
C ALA A 170 -6.61 3.19 3.13
N TYR A 171 -6.14 4.29 3.68
CA TYR A 171 -5.74 5.45 2.90
C TYR A 171 -4.49 5.17 2.04
N THR A 172 -3.53 4.40 2.56
CA THR A 172 -2.32 4.02 1.81
C THR A 172 -2.68 3.28 0.53
N VAL A 173 -3.50 2.23 0.59
CA VAL A 173 -3.87 1.50 -0.63
C VAL A 173 -4.70 2.37 -1.57
N HIS A 174 -5.60 3.20 -1.05
CA HIS A 174 -6.45 4.06 -1.88
C HIS A 174 -5.61 5.06 -2.71
N LEU A 175 -4.57 5.65 -2.14
CA LEU A 175 -3.67 6.53 -2.89
C LEU A 175 -2.89 5.81 -4.00
N ASN A 176 -2.61 4.52 -3.83
CA ASN A 176 -1.92 3.72 -4.84
C ASN A 176 -2.85 3.21 -5.95
N MET A 177 -4.18 3.37 -5.79
CA MET A 177 -5.18 3.12 -6.83
C MET A 177 -5.21 4.29 -7.81
N GLN A 178 -4.43 4.20 -8.89
CA GLN A 178 -4.29 5.24 -9.91
C GLN A 178 -4.79 4.73 -11.27
N ASP A 179 -4.10 4.93 -12.38
CA ASP A 179 -4.45 4.33 -13.67
C ASP A 179 -4.46 2.80 -13.62
N TYR A 180 -3.62 2.27 -12.78
CA TYR A 180 -3.51 0.90 -12.31
C TYR A 180 -3.29 0.92 -10.80
N ILE A 181 -3.14 -0.24 -10.18
CA ILE A 181 -2.65 -0.32 -8.82
C ILE A 181 -1.13 -0.15 -8.86
N TYR A 182 -0.62 0.92 -8.26
CA TYR A 182 0.81 1.24 -8.19
C TYR A 182 1.41 0.73 -6.89
N ASP A 183 2.65 0.30 -6.94
CA ASP A 183 3.47 -0.03 -5.77
C ASP A 183 3.62 1.15 -4.80
N GLY A 184 3.92 2.33 -5.36
CA GLY A 184 4.09 3.59 -4.64
C GLY A 184 3.75 4.79 -5.53
N ILE A 185 3.41 5.92 -4.92
CA ILE A 185 2.98 7.13 -5.65
C ILE A 185 4.12 8.10 -5.93
N LYS A 186 5.24 8.04 -5.19
CA LYS A 186 6.41 8.90 -5.42
C LYS A 186 7.28 8.39 -6.56
N ARG A 187 7.72 7.15 -6.49
CA ARG A 187 8.62 6.54 -7.46
C ARG A 187 8.12 5.16 -7.90
N ASP A 188 8.81 4.61 -8.88
CA ASP A 188 8.43 3.47 -9.69
C ASP A 188 7.06 3.69 -10.34
N ARG A 189 5.97 3.75 -9.59
CA ARG A 189 4.59 3.91 -10.06
C ARG A 189 4.25 2.86 -11.12
N LEU A 190 4.62 1.63 -10.81
CA LEU A 190 4.48 0.46 -11.65
C LEU A 190 3.54 -0.56 -11.02
N VAL A 191 3.12 -1.51 -11.83
CA VAL A 191 2.29 -2.64 -11.38
C VAL A 191 3.21 -3.79 -10.98
N TRP A 192 3.76 -3.75 -9.77
CA TRP A 192 4.59 -4.82 -9.24
C TRP A 192 3.74 -5.96 -8.68
N MET A 193 3.82 -7.13 -9.30
CA MET A 193 2.86 -8.23 -9.04
C MET A 193 2.94 -8.83 -7.62
N GLY A 194 4.11 -8.77 -6.97
CA GLY A 194 4.27 -9.18 -5.58
C GLY A 194 3.57 -8.21 -4.63
N ASP A 195 3.78 -6.92 -4.86
CA ASP A 195 3.24 -5.80 -4.10
C ASP A 195 1.70 -5.81 -4.11
N LEU A 196 1.13 -6.19 -5.25
CA LEU A 196 -0.31 -6.27 -5.41
C LEU A 196 -1.02 -7.19 -4.41
N ASN A 197 -0.39 -8.24 -3.88
CA ASN A 197 -1.17 -9.18 -3.06
C ASN A 197 -1.65 -8.58 -1.72
N PRO A 198 -0.82 -7.89 -0.91
CA PRO A 198 -1.33 -7.16 0.24
C PRO A 198 -2.33 -6.07 -0.13
N GLU A 199 -2.12 -5.38 -1.26
CA GLU A 199 -3.02 -4.33 -1.75
C GLU A 199 -4.38 -4.89 -2.15
N VAL A 200 -4.42 -5.94 -2.99
CA VAL A 200 -5.65 -6.62 -3.39
C VAL A 200 -6.42 -7.08 -2.17
N ARG A 201 -5.77 -7.77 -1.22
CA ARG A 201 -6.41 -8.23 0.02
C ARG A 201 -7.01 -7.09 0.83
N THR A 202 -6.33 -5.93 0.87
CA THR A 202 -6.84 -4.74 1.55
C THR A 202 -8.01 -4.14 0.78
N MET A 203 -7.91 -3.96 -0.55
CA MET A 203 -8.99 -3.45 -1.39
C MET A 203 -10.27 -4.26 -1.28
N LEU A 204 -10.16 -5.60 -1.24
CA LEU A 204 -11.29 -6.52 -1.06
C LEU A 204 -12.05 -6.31 0.26
N THR A 205 -11.40 -5.72 1.27
CA THR A 205 -12.06 -5.41 2.55
C THR A 205 -12.63 -3.99 2.63
N LEU A 206 -12.36 -3.15 1.64
CA LEU A 206 -12.70 -1.73 1.67
C LEU A 206 -13.75 -1.32 0.63
N PHE A 207 -13.64 -1.82 -0.61
CA PHE A 207 -14.35 -1.30 -1.76
C PHE A 207 -15.24 -2.35 -2.42
N THR A 208 -16.27 -1.88 -3.11
CA THR A 208 -17.10 -2.69 -4.02
C THR A 208 -16.70 -2.54 -5.48
N ASP A 209 -16.18 -1.37 -5.87
CA ASP A 209 -15.55 -1.22 -7.19
C ASP A 209 -14.11 -1.78 -7.14
N LEU A 210 -13.94 -2.94 -7.73
CA LEU A 210 -12.69 -3.68 -7.78
C LEU A 210 -12.10 -3.73 -9.20
N SER A 211 -12.57 -2.88 -10.10
CA SER A 211 -12.25 -2.90 -11.54
C SER A 211 -10.76 -2.73 -11.84
N LEU A 212 -10.00 -2.07 -10.96
CA LEU A 212 -8.55 -1.92 -11.09
C LEU A 212 -7.78 -3.24 -10.88
N ILE A 213 -8.33 -4.19 -10.11
CA ILE A 213 -7.67 -5.48 -9.85
C ILE A 213 -7.51 -6.27 -11.15
N PRO A 214 -8.58 -6.66 -11.86
CA PRO A 214 -8.45 -7.38 -13.13
C PRO A 214 -7.68 -6.59 -14.18
N LYS A 215 -7.81 -5.25 -14.21
CA LYS A 215 -7.07 -4.39 -15.13
C LYS A 215 -5.55 -4.49 -14.90
N SER A 216 -5.10 -4.46 -13.64
CA SER A 216 -3.68 -4.55 -13.27
C SER A 216 -3.12 -5.96 -13.50
N LEU A 217 -3.89 -7.00 -13.17
CA LEU A 217 -3.50 -8.39 -13.39
C LEU A 217 -3.36 -8.74 -14.89
N ASP A 218 -4.30 -8.26 -15.72
CA ASP A 218 -4.26 -8.45 -17.18
C ASP A 218 -3.06 -7.72 -17.79
N TYR A 219 -2.80 -6.48 -17.34
CA TYR A 219 -1.69 -5.67 -17.87
C TYR A 219 -0.34 -6.40 -17.73
N VAL A 220 -0.02 -6.95 -16.56
CA VAL A 220 1.25 -7.65 -16.36
C VAL A 220 1.27 -9.01 -17.07
N ARG A 221 0.15 -9.76 -17.05
CA ARG A 221 0.01 -11.00 -17.81
C ARG A 221 0.31 -10.81 -19.30
N ASP A 222 -0.29 -9.79 -19.91
CA ASP A 222 -0.18 -9.55 -21.35
C ASP A 222 1.24 -9.13 -21.78
N GLN A 223 2.05 -8.63 -20.84
CA GLN A 223 3.45 -8.29 -21.06
C GLN A 223 4.44 -9.40 -20.68
N THR A 224 3.95 -10.52 -20.14
CA THR A 224 4.81 -11.61 -19.67
C THR A 224 4.47 -12.91 -20.41
N PRO A 225 4.98 -13.10 -21.63
CA PRO A 225 4.76 -14.36 -22.37
C PRO A 225 5.44 -15.53 -21.66
N LEU A 226 4.74 -16.65 -21.55
CA LEU A 226 5.31 -17.88 -21.00
C LEU A 226 6.46 -18.39 -21.86
N PRO A 227 7.52 -18.95 -21.28
CA PRO A 227 7.67 -19.34 -19.87
C PRO A 227 8.33 -18.29 -18.98
N GLN A 228 8.34 -17.02 -19.35
CA GLN A 228 8.94 -15.94 -18.55
C GLN A 228 8.20 -15.75 -17.23
N PHE A 229 8.95 -15.36 -16.20
CA PHE A 229 8.38 -14.91 -14.94
C PHE A 229 8.13 -13.40 -14.92
N MET A 230 7.04 -13.00 -14.29
CA MET A 230 6.66 -11.58 -14.16
C MET A 230 7.79 -10.80 -13.48
N HIS A 231 8.19 -9.70 -14.12
CA HIS A 231 9.32 -8.84 -13.70
C HIS A 231 10.66 -9.59 -13.55
N GLY A 232 10.79 -10.82 -14.07
CA GLY A 232 11.96 -11.67 -13.89
C GLY A 232 12.03 -12.38 -12.53
N PHE A 233 11.04 -12.21 -11.66
CA PHE A 233 10.96 -12.85 -10.34
C PHE A 233 9.96 -14.01 -10.36
N SER A 234 10.44 -15.21 -10.05
CA SER A 234 9.56 -16.40 -10.00
C SER A 234 8.46 -16.27 -8.93
N SER A 235 8.77 -15.64 -7.79
CA SER A 235 7.79 -15.35 -6.75
C SER A 235 6.65 -14.45 -7.23
N TYR A 236 6.91 -13.48 -8.12
CA TYR A 236 5.89 -12.56 -8.61
C TYR A 236 4.85 -13.26 -9.49
N SER A 237 5.25 -14.27 -10.25
CA SER A 237 4.29 -15.13 -10.95
C SER A 237 3.49 -16.04 -10.01
N LEU A 238 4.05 -16.44 -8.86
CA LEU A 238 3.28 -17.11 -7.79
C LEU A 238 2.24 -16.15 -7.17
N TRP A 239 2.63 -14.91 -6.90
CA TRP A 239 1.72 -13.89 -6.39
C TRP A 239 0.59 -13.55 -7.36
N TRP A 240 0.83 -13.59 -8.67
CA TRP A 240 -0.23 -13.42 -9.66
C TRP A 240 -1.35 -14.48 -9.48
N ILE A 241 -0.99 -15.76 -9.29
CA ILE A 241 -1.96 -16.83 -9.03
C ILE A 241 -2.71 -16.58 -7.71
N GLN A 242 -2.02 -16.11 -6.67
CA GLN A 242 -2.66 -15.76 -5.39
C GLN A 242 -3.65 -14.60 -5.56
N ASN A 243 -3.30 -13.57 -6.32
CA ASN A 243 -4.19 -12.45 -6.63
C ASN A 243 -5.42 -12.91 -7.42
N GLN A 244 -5.27 -13.81 -8.39
CA GLN A 244 -6.39 -14.42 -9.11
C GLN A 244 -7.32 -15.17 -8.15
N TYR A 245 -6.74 -15.92 -7.21
CA TYR A 245 -7.50 -16.67 -6.21
C TYR A 245 -8.26 -15.75 -5.25
N ASP A 246 -7.58 -14.77 -4.65
CA ASP A 246 -8.19 -13.86 -3.70
C ASP A 246 -9.31 -13.03 -4.37
N TYR A 247 -9.08 -12.53 -5.59
CA TYR A 247 -10.09 -11.81 -6.36
C TYR A 247 -11.29 -12.70 -6.72
N PHE A 248 -11.06 -13.92 -7.21
CA PHE A 248 -12.12 -14.86 -7.56
C PHE A 248 -12.96 -15.26 -6.34
N MET A 249 -12.33 -15.58 -5.23
CA MET A 249 -13.04 -15.94 -4.00
C MET A 249 -13.96 -14.82 -3.53
N HIS A 250 -13.50 -13.58 -3.61
CA HIS A 250 -14.31 -12.43 -3.22
C HIS A 250 -15.40 -12.10 -4.26
N SER A 251 -15.03 -11.95 -5.53
CA SER A 251 -15.93 -11.47 -6.58
C SER A 251 -16.89 -12.54 -7.12
N GLY A 252 -16.47 -13.80 -7.18
CA GLY A 252 -17.18 -14.87 -7.87
C GLY A 252 -17.20 -14.71 -9.39
N ASP A 253 -16.35 -13.88 -9.98
CA ASP A 253 -16.34 -13.56 -11.42
C ASP A 253 -15.77 -14.73 -12.25
N MET A 254 -16.65 -15.67 -12.59
CA MET A 254 -16.32 -16.81 -13.44
C MET A 254 -15.95 -16.41 -14.86
N ALA A 255 -16.51 -15.32 -15.39
CA ALA A 255 -16.19 -14.87 -16.75
C ALA A 255 -14.74 -14.39 -16.83
N TYR A 256 -14.31 -13.61 -15.83
CA TYR A 256 -12.92 -13.19 -15.73
C TYR A 256 -11.97 -14.37 -15.47
N LEU A 257 -12.30 -15.26 -14.55
CA LEU A 257 -11.49 -16.45 -14.30
C LEU A 257 -11.33 -17.32 -15.56
N THR A 258 -12.42 -17.52 -16.31
CA THR A 258 -12.38 -18.28 -17.57
C THR A 258 -11.44 -17.64 -18.60
N LYS A 259 -11.39 -16.32 -18.66
CA LYS A 259 -10.44 -15.58 -19.52
C LYS A 259 -8.98 -15.83 -19.13
N GLN A 260 -8.69 -16.13 -17.87
CA GLN A 260 -7.33 -16.40 -17.38
C GLN A 260 -6.89 -17.85 -17.59
N ARG A 261 -7.82 -18.75 -17.94
CA ARG A 261 -7.62 -20.21 -17.94
C ARG A 261 -6.34 -20.64 -18.65
N ASP A 262 -6.16 -20.25 -19.90
CA ASP A 262 -5.05 -20.77 -20.73
C ASP A 262 -3.68 -20.30 -20.22
N TYR A 263 -3.59 -19.04 -19.78
CA TYR A 263 -2.37 -18.52 -19.16
C TYR A 263 -2.09 -19.20 -17.82
N LEU A 264 -3.11 -19.40 -16.98
CA LEU A 264 -2.99 -20.10 -15.71
C LEU A 264 -2.47 -21.53 -15.91
N LEU A 265 -3.06 -22.30 -16.83
CA LEU A 265 -2.63 -23.67 -17.13
C LEU A 265 -1.17 -23.71 -17.61
N GLY A 266 -0.80 -22.82 -18.52
CA GLY A 266 0.58 -22.72 -19.00
C GLY A 266 1.58 -22.34 -17.90
N LEU A 267 1.24 -21.39 -17.03
CA LEU A 267 2.07 -21.01 -15.91
C LEU A 267 2.23 -22.13 -14.88
N LEU A 268 1.16 -22.89 -14.60
CA LEU A 268 1.22 -24.07 -13.73
C LEU A 268 2.12 -25.17 -14.31
N GLN A 269 2.16 -25.34 -15.64
CA GLN A 269 3.08 -26.25 -16.29
C GLN A 269 4.55 -25.81 -16.10
N VAL A 270 4.83 -24.50 -16.20
CA VAL A 270 6.17 -23.95 -15.89
C VAL A 270 6.56 -24.28 -14.45
N PHE A 271 5.68 -24.03 -13.49
CA PHE A 271 5.94 -24.32 -12.08
C PHE A 271 6.07 -25.82 -11.77
N ALA A 272 5.36 -26.68 -12.48
CA ALA A 272 5.52 -28.14 -12.35
C ALA A 272 6.96 -28.59 -12.64
N GLY A 273 7.62 -27.95 -13.61
CA GLY A 273 9.04 -28.13 -13.91
C GLY A 273 10.00 -27.60 -12.85
N CYS A 274 9.50 -26.74 -11.95
CA CYS A 274 10.29 -26.16 -10.87
C CYS A 274 10.16 -26.92 -9.54
N VAL A 275 9.69 -28.17 -9.54
CA VAL A 275 9.62 -29.01 -8.32
C VAL A 275 10.58 -30.19 -8.47
N GLY A 276 11.56 -30.28 -7.59
CA GLY A 276 12.53 -31.38 -7.52
C GLY A 276 11.88 -32.71 -7.17
N GLU A 277 12.57 -33.82 -7.47
CA GLU A 277 12.11 -35.18 -7.10
C GLU A 277 11.97 -35.34 -5.58
N ASP A 278 12.83 -34.66 -4.81
CA ASP A 278 12.80 -34.59 -3.36
C ASP A 278 11.66 -33.72 -2.81
N GLY A 279 10.92 -33.03 -3.67
CA GLY A 279 9.84 -32.10 -3.31
C GLY A 279 10.32 -30.66 -3.04
N SER A 280 11.61 -30.38 -3.17
CA SER A 280 12.10 -29.00 -3.00
C SER A 280 11.70 -28.13 -4.19
N GLU A 281 11.43 -26.84 -3.92
CA GLU A 281 11.29 -25.85 -4.99
C GLU A 281 12.62 -25.64 -5.69
N LYS A 282 12.58 -25.54 -7.01
CA LYS A 282 13.73 -25.29 -7.90
C LYS A 282 13.42 -24.09 -8.79
N LEU A 283 12.86 -23.05 -8.19
CA LEU A 283 12.50 -21.83 -8.90
C LEU A 283 13.72 -21.19 -9.55
N THR A 284 13.58 -20.80 -10.79
CA THR A 284 14.61 -20.14 -11.59
C THR A 284 14.34 -18.64 -11.69
N GLY A 285 15.20 -17.89 -12.40
CA GLY A 285 15.13 -16.43 -12.44
C GLY A 285 15.64 -15.80 -11.15
N ALA A 286 15.26 -14.57 -10.90
CA ALA A 286 15.60 -13.92 -9.65
C ALA A 286 14.78 -14.52 -8.49
N ARG A 287 15.50 -15.05 -7.52
CA ARG A 287 14.93 -15.67 -6.31
C ARG A 287 14.68 -14.58 -5.27
N PHE A 288 13.45 -14.12 -5.21
CA PHE A 288 13.06 -13.00 -4.35
C PHE A 288 11.88 -13.38 -3.48
N LEU A 289 12.02 -13.20 -2.20
CA LEU A 289 10.95 -13.31 -1.22
C LEU A 289 10.60 -11.93 -0.67
N ASP A 290 11.62 -11.22 -0.20
CA ASP A 290 11.58 -9.87 0.34
C ASP A 290 13.00 -9.30 0.35
N TRP A 291 13.16 -7.99 0.33
CA TRP A 291 14.47 -7.35 0.32
C TRP A 291 15.33 -7.73 1.52
N PRO A 292 14.84 -7.70 2.78
CA PRO A 292 15.63 -8.14 3.93
C PRO A 292 16.08 -9.61 3.88
N THR A 293 15.43 -10.44 3.06
CA THR A 293 15.81 -11.84 2.91
C THR A 293 16.87 -12.09 1.82
N ARG A 294 17.21 -11.06 1.03
CA ARG A 294 18.15 -11.17 -0.10
C ARG A 294 19.50 -11.79 0.29
N ASP A 295 20.00 -11.42 1.44
CA ASP A 295 21.30 -11.89 1.96
C ASP A 295 21.17 -13.16 2.81
N ASN A 296 19.99 -13.78 2.84
CA ASN A 296 19.68 -15.04 3.51
C ASN A 296 19.13 -16.09 2.52
N PRO A 297 19.98 -16.76 1.74
CA PRO A 297 19.53 -17.75 0.74
C PRO A 297 18.73 -18.91 1.35
N ALA A 298 19.04 -19.35 2.56
CA ALA A 298 18.31 -20.42 3.25
C ALA A 298 16.90 -19.96 3.64
N GLY A 299 16.76 -18.76 4.19
CA GLY A 299 15.46 -18.15 4.49
C GLY A 299 14.63 -17.91 3.22
N THR A 300 15.27 -17.41 2.15
CA THR A 300 14.62 -17.24 0.85
C THR A 300 14.11 -18.57 0.31
N HIS A 301 14.91 -19.64 0.32
CA HIS A 301 14.48 -20.99 -0.09
C HIS A 301 13.30 -21.48 0.75
N ALA A 302 13.38 -21.35 2.06
CA ALA A 302 12.33 -21.79 2.97
C ALA A 302 11.02 -21.03 2.75
N GLY A 303 11.09 -19.73 2.50
CA GLY A 303 9.92 -18.90 2.19
C GLY A 303 9.32 -19.20 0.82
N LEU A 304 10.15 -19.36 -0.20
CA LEU A 304 9.69 -19.73 -1.56
C LEU A 304 9.05 -21.12 -1.60
N GLN A 305 9.54 -22.08 -0.79
CA GLN A 305 8.89 -23.38 -0.63
C GLN A 305 7.49 -23.23 -0.05
N GLY A 306 7.32 -22.41 0.99
CA GLY A 306 6.02 -22.12 1.59
C GLY A 306 5.09 -21.40 0.62
N LEU A 307 5.59 -20.35 -0.07
CA LEU A 307 4.83 -19.59 -1.05
C LEU A 307 4.37 -20.48 -2.21
N MET A 308 5.27 -21.29 -2.75
CA MET A 308 4.92 -22.21 -3.84
C MET A 308 3.85 -23.19 -3.43
N LEU A 309 3.98 -23.82 -2.25
CA LEU A 309 2.94 -24.73 -1.74
C LEU A 309 1.59 -24.02 -1.57
N MET A 310 1.57 -22.86 -0.93
CA MET A 310 0.36 -22.04 -0.74
C MET A 310 -0.29 -21.72 -2.10
N THR A 311 0.50 -21.30 -3.07
CA THR A 311 0.03 -20.97 -4.42
C THR A 311 -0.52 -22.18 -5.14
N MET A 312 0.14 -23.35 -5.06
CA MET A 312 -0.36 -24.56 -5.70
C MET A 312 -1.70 -25.04 -5.10
N ILE A 313 -1.91 -24.83 -3.79
CA ILE A 313 -3.21 -25.11 -3.14
C ILE A 313 -4.29 -24.15 -3.65
N SER A 314 -3.99 -22.86 -3.78
CA SER A 314 -4.92 -21.88 -4.36
C SER A 314 -5.23 -22.18 -5.83
N ALA A 315 -4.21 -22.56 -6.60
CA ALA A 315 -4.37 -22.95 -7.99
C ALA A 315 -5.28 -24.18 -8.17
N GLU A 316 -5.16 -25.20 -7.32
CA GLU A 316 -6.06 -26.35 -7.37
C GLU A 316 -7.53 -25.95 -7.25
N LYS A 317 -7.84 -25.01 -6.34
CA LYS A 317 -9.21 -24.50 -6.16
C LYS A 317 -9.69 -23.74 -7.40
N LEU A 318 -8.81 -22.95 -8.05
CA LEU A 318 -9.13 -22.26 -9.30
C LEU A 318 -9.39 -23.28 -10.44
N LEU A 319 -8.58 -24.33 -10.53
CA LEU A 319 -8.79 -25.41 -11.51
C LEU A 319 -10.13 -26.12 -11.31
N VAL A 320 -10.47 -26.44 -10.08
CA VAL A 320 -11.77 -27.04 -9.73
C VAL A 320 -12.92 -26.13 -10.15
N ALA A 321 -12.82 -24.82 -9.90
CA ALA A 321 -13.83 -23.86 -10.30
C ALA A 321 -13.97 -23.77 -11.83
N LEU A 322 -12.88 -23.92 -12.58
CA LEU A 322 -12.85 -23.96 -14.04
C LEU A 322 -13.33 -25.30 -14.62
N GLY A 323 -13.59 -26.31 -13.79
CA GLY A 323 -13.94 -27.66 -14.23
C GLY A 323 -12.75 -28.47 -14.79
N GLU A 324 -11.52 -28.06 -14.48
CA GLU A 324 -10.29 -28.75 -14.93
C GLU A 324 -9.93 -29.93 -14.03
N ASP A 325 -9.19 -30.91 -14.59
CA ASP A 325 -8.65 -32.01 -13.79
C ASP A 325 -7.49 -31.55 -12.90
N GLY A 326 -7.74 -31.44 -11.59
CA GLY A 326 -6.75 -31.08 -10.58
C GLY A 326 -5.78 -32.21 -10.19
N THR A 327 -5.81 -33.38 -10.82
CA THR A 327 -5.00 -34.55 -10.39
C THR A 327 -3.50 -34.25 -10.44
N ALA A 328 -3.01 -33.67 -11.52
CA ALA A 328 -1.60 -33.29 -11.65
C ALA A 328 -1.21 -32.25 -10.57
N GLN A 329 -2.09 -31.30 -10.30
CA GLN A 329 -1.87 -30.26 -9.29
C GLN A 329 -1.80 -30.84 -7.87
N ARG A 330 -2.69 -31.79 -7.52
CA ARG A 330 -2.64 -32.51 -6.24
C ARG A 330 -1.34 -33.31 -6.08
N ALA A 331 -0.83 -33.92 -7.15
CA ALA A 331 0.45 -34.61 -7.11
C ALA A 331 1.64 -33.66 -6.83
N ILE A 332 1.63 -32.44 -7.40
CA ILE A 332 2.62 -31.40 -7.14
C ILE A 332 2.55 -30.95 -5.67
N ILE A 333 1.36 -30.69 -5.14
CA ILE A 333 1.15 -30.32 -3.73
C ILE A 333 1.69 -31.43 -2.81
N ALA A 334 1.38 -32.69 -3.10
CA ALA A 334 1.88 -33.82 -2.31
C ALA A 334 3.43 -33.94 -2.35
N ARG A 335 4.05 -33.60 -3.49
CA ARG A 335 5.53 -33.56 -3.63
C ARG A 335 6.11 -32.43 -2.78
N LEU A 336 5.60 -31.20 -2.90
CA LEU A 336 6.09 -30.02 -2.17
C LEU A 336 6.03 -30.23 -0.66
N ARG A 337 5.02 -30.93 -0.14
CA ARG A 337 4.88 -31.23 1.29
C ARG A 337 5.96 -32.17 1.84
N ARG A 338 6.72 -32.87 1.00
CA ARG A 338 7.80 -33.76 1.45
C ARG A 338 9.07 -33.01 1.83
N HIS A 339 9.24 -31.79 1.32
CA HIS A 339 10.41 -30.97 1.60
C HIS A 339 10.05 -29.83 2.56
N VAL A 340 10.62 -29.88 3.76
CA VAL A 340 10.38 -28.89 4.83
C VAL A 340 11.72 -28.24 5.19
N PRO A 341 12.16 -27.20 4.44
CA PRO A 341 13.42 -26.55 4.72
C PRO A 341 13.39 -25.77 6.03
N ASP A 342 14.53 -25.68 6.70
CA ASP A 342 14.65 -24.85 7.89
C ASP A 342 14.61 -23.36 7.51
N CYS A 343 13.75 -22.60 8.18
CA CYS A 343 13.63 -21.16 8.00
C CYS A 343 14.57 -20.34 8.93
N GLY A 344 15.26 -21.00 9.86
CA GLY A 344 16.03 -20.31 10.91
C GLY A 344 15.15 -19.30 11.67
N GLN A 345 15.62 -18.07 11.78
CA GLN A 345 14.88 -16.95 12.40
C GLN A 345 14.20 -16.04 11.38
N CYS A 346 14.09 -16.46 10.12
CA CYS A 346 13.47 -15.67 9.05
C CYS A 346 11.93 -15.68 9.18
N LYS A 347 11.35 -14.63 9.75
CA LYS A 347 9.90 -14.52 9.97
C LYS A 347 9.08 -14.57 8.69
N PRO A 348 9.43 -13.88 7.58
CA PRO A 348 8.72 -14.03 6.32
C PRO A 348 8.63 -15.48 5.86
N ALA A 349 9.73 -16.24 5.95
CA ALA A 349 9.75 -17.65 5.59
C ALA A 349 8.91 -18.51 6.55
N ALA A 350 9.03 -18.27 7.86
CA ALA A 350 8.24 -18.95 8.87
C ALA A 350 6.73 -18.73 8.65
N ALA A 351 6.32 -17.50 8.37
CA ALA A 351 4.95 -17.14 8.09
C ALA A 351 4.39 -17.91 6.88
N LEU A 352 5.09 -17.93 5.76
CA LEU A 352 4.65 -18.63 4.56
C LEU A 352 4.59 -20.15 4.75
N GLN A 353 5.51 -20.74 5.52
CA GLN A 353 5.44 -22.16 5.88
C GLN A 353 4.22 -22.47 6.74
N MET A 354 3.87 -21.60 7.70
CA MET A 354 2.67 -21.77 8.52
C MET A 354 1.39 -21.60 7.69
N LEU A 355 1.29 -20.54 6.89
CA LEU A 355 0.11 -20.24 6.08
C LEU A 355 -0.15 -21.27 4.99
N SER A 356 0.89 -21.92 4.46
CA SER A 356 0.76 -23.04 3.53
C SER A 356 0.43 -24.39 4.22
N GLY A 357 0.48 -24.45 5.54
CA GLY A 357 0.35 -25.70 6.30
C GLY A 357 1.53 -26.65 6.10
N LEU A 358 2.72 -26.13 5.75
CA LEU A 358 3.94 -26.92 5.55
C LEU A 358 4.58 -27.29 6.89
N ALA A 359 4.70 -26.33 7.80
CA ALA A 359 5.29 -26.55 9.13
C ALA A 359 4.74 -25.56 10.16
N ASP A 360 4.71 -25.98 11.43
CA ASP A 360 4.50 -25.07 12.55
C ASP A 360 5.82 -24.33 12.88
N ARG A 361 5.78 -23.02 12.83
CA ARG A 361 6.89 -22.11 13.15
C ARG A 361 6.51 -21.09 14.23
N SER A 362 5.50 -21.40 15.03
CA SER A 362 4.98 -20.51 16.07
C SER A 362 6.09 -19.97 16.99
N ALA A 363 7.09 -20.78 17.34
CA ALA A 363 8.22 -20.34 18.15
C ALA A 363 9.02 -19.19 17.51
N VAL A 364 9.21 -19.20 16.19
CA VAL A 364 9.88 -18.12 15.45
C VAL A 364 8.99 -16.89 15.39
N MET A 365 7.68 -17.07 15.16
CA MET A 365 6.74 -15.96 15.02
C MET A 365 6.51 -15.20 16.33
N GLU A 366 6.51 -15.91 17.48
CA GLU A 366 6.29 -15.32 18.79
C GLU A 366 7.57 -14.76 19.45
N ALA A 367 8.76 -15.15 18.96
CA ALA A 367 10.03 -14.63 19.47
C ALA A 367 10.27 -13.19 18.96
N ASN A 368 10.44 -12.22 19.88
CA ASN A 368 10.67 -10.80 19.56
C ASN A 368 9.71 -10.32 18.45
N PRO A 369 8.40 -10.29 18.68
CA PRO A 369 7.40 -10.23 17.62
C PRO A 369 7.52 -9.01 16.69
N CYS A 370 8.06 -7.89 17.19
CA CYS A 370 8.27 -6.68 16.38
C CYS A 370 9.59 -6.67 15.58
N ALA A 371 10.54 -7.58 15.86
CA ALA A 371 11.82 -7.63 15.16
C ALA A 371 11.75 -8.53 13.92
N GLY A 372 12.51 -8.20 12.87
CA GLY A 372 12.57 -8.97 11.62
C GLY A 372 11.27 -8.96 10.81
N ASN A 373 10.42 -7.97 11.02
CA ASN A 373 9.28 -7.66 10.18
C ASN A 373 9.72 -6.75 9.03
N SER A 374 8.97 -6.77 7.96
CA SER A 374 8.98 -5.76 6.91
C SER A 374 7.56 -5.32 6.65
N THR A 375 7.37 -4.17 6.03
CA THR A 375 6.03 -3.69 5.68
C THR A 375 5.39 -4.52 4.58
N PHE A 376 6.18 -5.07 3.65
CA PHE A 376 5.72 -5.99 2.61
C PHE A 376 5.19 -7.31 3.20
N MET A 377 6.04 -8.03 3.91
CA MET A 377 5.65 -9.33 4.49
C MET A 377 4.81 -9.18 5.77
N GLY A 378 4.54 -7.94 6.18
CA GLY A 378 3.82 -7.61 7.41
C GLY A 378 2.45 -8.25 7.52
N LEU A 379 1.67 -8.29 6.42
CA LEU A 379 0.38 -8.98 6.42
C LEU A 379 0.52 -10.48 6.74
N TYR A 380 1.48 -11.15 6.13
CA TYR A 380 1.66 -12.61 6.29
C TYR A 380 2.20 -12.94 7.68
N THR A 381 3.11 -12.13 8.21
CA THR A 381 3.61 -12.30 9.57
C THR A 381 2.50 -12.09 10.60
N LEU A 382 1.67 -11.07 10.44
CA LEU A 382 0.49 -10.86 11.28
C LEU A 382 -0.51 -12.02 11.20
N LEU A 383 -0.76 -12.57 10.01
CA LEU A 383 -1.67 -13.71 9.81
C LEU A 383 -1.16 -15.01 10.45
N ALA A 384 0.16 -15.17 10.56
CA ALA A 384 0.81 -16.35 11.13
C ALA A 384 1.03 -16.24 12.65
N GLN A 385 0.93 -15.05 13.23
CA GLN A 385 1.03 -14.83 14.69
C GLN A 385 -0.31 -15.14 15.39
N LYS A 386 -0.25 -15.36 16.71
CA LYS A 386 -1.44 -15.33 17.55
C LYS A 386 -2.05 -13.93 17.54
N ASN A 387 -3.37 -13.82 17.61
CA ASN A 387 -4.04 -12.52 17.51
C ASN A 387 -3.56 -11.52 18.59
N VAL A 388 -3.28 -12.00 19.82
CA VAL A 388 -2.74 -11.14 20.89
C VAL A 388 -1.38 -10.55 20.52
N THR A 389 -0.50 -11.34 19.93
CA THR A 389 0.83 -10.91 19.47
C THR A 389 0.71 -9.97 18.29
N ALA A 390 -0.13 -10.29 17.32
CA ALA A 390 -0.38 -9.46 16.15
C ALA A 390 -0.95 -8.08 16.52
N LEU A 391 -1.88 -7.98 17.47
CA LEU A 391 -2.37 -6.69 17.98
C LEU A 391 -1.24 -5.88 18.64
N GLN A 392 -0.34 -6.53 19.39
CA GLN A 392 0.83 -5.87 19.96
C GLN A 392 1.75 -5.35 18.85
N VAL A 393 2.00 -6.11 17.79
CA VAL A 393 2.80 -5.69 16.63
C VAL A 393 2.14 -4.50 15.92
N LEU A 394 0.83 -4.53 15.71
CA LEU A 394 0.10 -3.40 15.12
C LEU A 394 0.26 -2.12 15.94
N ARG A 395 0.11 -2.22 17.27
CA ARG A 395 0.26 -1.07 18.17
C ARG A 395 1.68 -0.54 18.21
N THR A 396 2.68 -1.43 18.19
CA THR A 396 4.09 -1.07 18.41
C THR A 396 4.79 -0.74 17.09
N TYR A 397 4.83 -1.67 16.14
CA TYR A 397 5.54 -1.50 14.87
C TYR A 397 4.82 -0.51 13.94
N TRP A 398 3.55 -0.77 13.63
CA TRP A 398 2.76 0.10 12.75
C TRP A 398 2.43 1.44 13.42
N GLY A 399 2.13 1.39 14.71
CA GLY A 399 1.87 2.60 15.49
C GLY A 399 3.08 3.51 15.63
N ALA A 400 4.31 2.99 15.61
CA ALA A 400 5.52 3.82 15.65
C ALA A 400 5.61 4.74 14.41
N MET A 401 5.27 4.27 13.21
CA MET A 401 5.23 5.12 12.02
C MET A 401 4.26 6.30 12.24
N LEU A 402 3.08 6.06 12.84
CA LEU A 402 2.12 7.13 13.16
C LEU A 402 2.69 8.16 14.16
N ASP A 403 3.41 7.70 15.17
CA ASP A 403 4.03 8.56 16.17
C ASP A 403 5.10 9.48 15.54
N TYR A 404 5.72 9.02 14.47
CA TYR A 404 6.76 9.75 13.74
C TYR A 404 6.24 10.49 12.51
N GLY A 405 4.92 10.71 12.41
CA GLY A 405 4.31 11.62 11.47
C GLY A 405 3.73 10.97 10.21
N ALA A 406 3.68 9.64 10.13
CA ALA A 406 3.08 8.95 9.00
C ALA A 406 1.60 9.32 8.83
N THR A 407 1.22 9.59 7.59
CA THR A 407 -0.17 9.71 7.13
C THR A 407 -0.54 8.60 6.15
N THR A 408 0.48 7.87 5.70
CA THR A 408 0.46 6.64 4.92
C THR A 408 1.52 5.70 5.46
N PHE A 409 1.46 4.41 5.16
CA PHE A 409 2.49 3.47 5.57
C PHE A 409 3.61 3.34 4.54
N TRP A 410 4.82 3.12 5.05
CA TRP A 410 6.08 3.26 4.34
C TRP A 410 6.52 1.96 3.67
N GLU A 411 7.34 2.10 2.64
CA GLU A 411 7.90 1.01 1.86
C GLU A 411 8.75 0.06 2.72
N ASP A 412 9.54 0.60 3.63
CA ASP A 412 10.34 -0.14 4.59
C ASP A 412 10.29 0.53 5.96
N PHE A 413 10.46 -0.25 7.01
CA PHE A 413 10.53 0.26 8.37
C PHE A 413 11.15 -0.78 9.30
N ASP A 414 12.07 -0.33 10.16
CA ASP A 414 12.54 -1.09 11.30
C ASP A 414 12.31 -0.29 12.58
N LEU A 415 11.79 -0.95 13.61
CA LEU A 415 11.44 -0.28 14.87
C LEU A 415 12.66 0.36 15.56
N SER A 416 13.87 -0.14 15.32
CA SER A 416 15.10 0.45 15.86
C SER A 416 15.41 1.85 15.30
N TRP A 417 14.87 2.21 14.13
CA TRP A 417 15.13 3.52 13.52
C TRP A 417 14.60 4.69 14.33
N VAL A 418 13.57 4.45 15.17
CA VAL A 418 12.94 5.51 15.97
C VAL A 418 13.66 5.79 17.31
N GLU A 419 14.67 5.04 17.68
CA GLU A 419 15.33 5.15 19.00
C GLU A 419 15.97 6.51 19.27
N ASN A 420 16.34 7.28 18.29
CA ASN A 420 16.79 8.67 18.45
C ASN A 420 16.59 9.44 17.14
N ALA A 421 15.39 9.39 16.59
CA ALA A 421 15.10 10.01 15.31
C ALA A 421 14.25 11.27 15.43
N SER A 422 14.35 12.12 14.42
CA SER A 422 13.43 13.24 14.18
C SER A 422 12.19 12.72 13.42
N ARG A 423 11.04 13.36 13.68
CA ARG A 423 9.80 13.06 12.91
C ARG A 423 9.97 13.49 11.46
N ILE A 424 9.26 12.79 10.55
CA ILE A 424 9.29 13.10 9.11
C ILE A 424 8.61 14.44 8.76
N ASP A 425 7.72 14.93 9.62
CA ASP A 425 6.92 16.14 9.42
C ASP A 425 7.47 17.38 10.14
N GLU A 426 8.70 17.30 10.64
CA GLU A 426 9.42 18.37 11.30
C GLU A 426 10.81 18.57 10.68
N LEU A 427 11.40 19.74 10.90
CA LEU A 427 12.79 19.96 10.53
C LEU A 427 13.69 18.99 11.32
N PRO A 428 14.70 18.37 10.67
CA PRO A 428 15.65 17.52 11.36
C PRO A 428 16.27 18.21 12.56
N GLN A 429 16.29 17.52 13.70
CA GLN A 429 16.80 18.08 14.95
C GLN A 429 18.29 17.75 15.12
N PRO A 430 19.12 18.72 15.53
CA PRO A 430 20.54 18.45 15.78
C PRO A 430 20.75 17.33 16.80
N GLY A 431 21.60 16.38 16.48
CA GLY A 431 21.94 15.24 17.33
C GLY A 431 20.94 14.07 17.28
N LYS A 432 19.90 14.17 16.44
CA LYS A 432 19.00 13.06 16.13
C LYS A 432 19.22 12.58 14.70
N ALA A 433 18.96 11.30 14.47
CA ALA A 433 18.89 10.74 13.12
C ALA A 433 17.70 11.33 12.35
N ASP A 434 17.85 11.46 11.06
CA ASP A 434 16.77 11.78 10.14
C ASP A 434 16.08 10.47 9.70
N LEU A 435 14.84 10.30 10.12
CA LEU A 435 14.14 9.03 9.92
C LEU A 435 13.94 8.69 8.44
N HIS A 436 13.88 9.67 7.54
CA HIS A 436 13.76 9.41 6.11
C HIS A 436 15.13 9.35 5.40
N ALA A 437 16.08 10.21 5.78
CA ALA A 437 17.35 10.34 5.05
C ALA A 437 18.43 9.34 5.48
N ASP A 438 18.47 8.92 6.75
CA ASP A 438 19.60 8.18 7.30
C ASP A 438 19.41 6.66 7.29
N PHE A 439 18.19 6.17 7.05
CA PHE A 439 17.85 4.76 7.15
C PHE A 439 17.44 4.13 5.81
N GLY A 440 17.11 2.85 5.86
CA GLY A 440 16.74 2.04 4.71
C GLY A 440 17.93 1.32 4.09
N ASN A 441 17.61 0.32 3.28
CA ASN A 441 18.61 -0.52 2.61
C ASN A 441 18.15 -0.83 1.16
N TYR A 442 19.03 -1.46 0.39
CA TYR A 442 18.75 -1.92 -0.97
C TYR A 442 18.32 -0.77 -1.91
N CYS A 443 17.17 -0.87 -2.56
CA CYS A 443 16.68 0.14 -3.49
C CYS A 443 15.96 1.31 -2.80
N TYR A 444 15.58 1.19 -1.54
CA TYR A 444 14.87 2.20 -0.76
C TYR A 444 15.71 2.78 0.40
N LYS A 445 16.95 3.15 0.08
CA LYS A 445 17.86 3.76 1.02
C LYS A 445 17.74 5.28 1.01
N GLY A 446 17.70 5.89 2.20
CA GLY A 446 17.64 7.34 2.37
C GLY A 446 16.39 7.94 1.73
N LEU A 447 16.49 9.13 1.19
CA LEU A 447 15.36 9.86 0.60
C LEU A 447 14.74 9.20 -0.64
N ARG A 448 15.35 8.14 -1.17
CA ARG A 448 14.74 7.29 -2.19
C ARG A 448 13.59 6.45 -1.64
N HIS A 449 13.61 6.14 -0.37
CA HIS A 449 12.57 5.42 0.36
C HIS A 449 11.20 6.10 0.15
N SER A 450 10.17 5.34 -0.21
CA SER A 450 8.81 5.86 -0.34
C SER A 450 8.08 5.80 0.99
N LEU A 451 7.41 6.89 1.35
CA LEU A 451 6.61 6.96 2.58
C LEU A 451 5.11 6.70 2.31
N CYS A 452 4.74 6.36 1.07
CA CYS A 452 3.43 5.83 0.72
C CYS A 452 3.61 4.64 -0.22
N HIS A 453 3.50 3.43 0.32
CA HIS A 453 3.70 2.20 -0.45
C HIS A 453 2.56 1.21 -0.22
N GLY A 454 1.93 0.76 -1.31
CA GLY A 454 0.69 -0.02 -1.26
C GLY A 454 0.81 -1.34 -0.50
N TRP A 455 1.94 -2.05 -0.64
CA TRP A 455 2.17 -3.30 0.07
C TRP A 455 2.09 -3.20 1.60
N ALA A 456 2.29 -1.99 2.15
CA ALA A 456 2.22 -1.73 3.58
C ALA A 456 0.77 -1.60 4.13
N SER A 457 -0.25 -1.77 3.29
CA SER A 457 -1.67 -1.61 3.67
C SER A 457 -2.26 -2.81 4.42
N GLY A 458 -1.54 -3.92 4.54
CA GLY A 458 -2.03 -5.18 5.12
C GLY A 458 -2.73 -5.12 6.49
N PRO A 459 -2.40 -4.20 7.42
CA PRO A 459 -3.09 -4.07 8.70
C PRO A 459 -4.60 -3.91 8.59
N ALA A 460 -5.11 -3.20 7.57
CA ALA A 460 -6.56 -3.03 7.42
C ALA A 460 -7.24 -4.37 7.13
N ALA A 461 -6.70 -5.16 6.20
CA ALA A 461 -7.21 -6.50 5.92
C ALA A 461 -7.13 -7.42 7.14
N TRP A 462 -6.02 -7.38 7.89
CA TRP A 462 -5.84 -8.21 9.07
C TRP A 462 -6.92 -7.94 10.14
N LEU A 463 -7.19 -6.66 10.46
CA LEU A 463 -8.19 -6.26 11.45
C LEU A 463 -9.59 -6.74 11.05
N MET A 464 -9.95 -6.66 9.76
CA MET A 464 -11.22 -7.16 9.25
C MET A 464 -11.35 -8.68 9.35
N HIS A 465 -10.26 -9.40 9.04
CA HIS A 465 -10.30 -10.86 9.04
C HIS A 465 -10.15 -11.47 10.43
N ARG A 466 -9.37 -10.87 11.32
CA ARG A 466 -9.04 -11.49 12.61
C ARG A 466 -9.84 -10.93 13.78
N VAL A 467 -10.06 -9.62 13.83
CA VAL A 467 -10.87 -9.03 14.90
C VAL A 467 -12.36 -9.18 14.62
N LEU A 468 -12.83 -8.76 13.43
CA LEU A 468 -14.23 -8.97 13.04
C LEU A 468 -14.52 -10.43 12.68
N GLY A 469 -13.49 -11.24 12.40
CA GLY A 469 -13.59 -12.67 12.23
C GLY A 469 -14.19 -13.15 10.91
N LEU A 470 -14.18 -12.33 9.84
CA LEU A 470 -14.80 -12.67 8.57
C LEU A 470 -13.79 -13.25 7.57
N SER A 471 -14.10 -14.42 7.00
CA SER A 471 -13.27 -15.07 5.97
C SER A 471 -14.13 -15.72 4.90
N VAL A 472 -13.75 -15.58 3.63
CA VAL A 472 -14.49 -16.13 2.50
C VAL A 472 -14.25 -17.64 2.38
N LEU A 473 -15.34 -18.42 2.36
CA LEU A 473 -15.31 -19.88 2.17
C LEU A 473 -15.70 -20.32 0.76
N GLU A 474 -16.63 -19.59 0.12
CA GLU A 474 -17.08 -19.89 -1.23
C GLU A 474 -17.01 -18.66 -2.15
N PRO A 475 -16.74 -18.84 -3.46
CA PRO A 475 -16.63 -17.73 -4.40
C PRO A 475 -17.85 -16.80 -4.40
N GLY A 476 -17.58 -15.50 -4.52
CA GLY A 476 -18.60 -14.46 -4.49
C GLY A 476 -19.09 -14.14 -3.08
N CYS A 477 -18.29 -14.48 -2.07
CA CYS A 477 -18.66 -14.31 -0.65
C CYS A 477 -20.00 -14.98 -0.30
N ARG A 478 -20.40 -16.01 -1.03
CA ARG A 478 -21.70 -16.70 -0.81
C ARG A 478 -21.75 -17.44 0.51
N ARG A 479 -20.61 -17.89 0.98
CA ARG A 479 -20.44 -18.50 2.31
C ARG A 479 -19.21 -17.91 2.99
N MET A 480 -19.39 -17.46 4.20
CA MET A 480 -18.37 -16.79 5.01
C MET A 480 -18.20 -17.50 6.33
N ALA A 481 -16.98 -17.71 6.80
CA ALA A 481 -16.74 -18.08 8.19
C ALA A 481 -16.83 -16.83 9.08
N PHE A 482 -17.35 -17.00 10.27
CA PHE A 482 -17.40 -15.98 11.31
C PHE A 482 -16.77 -16.51 12.59
N ALA A 483 -15.57 -16.05 12.89
CA ALA A 483 -14.78 -16.44 14.06
C ALA A 483 -14.12 -15.19 14.66
N PRO A 484 -14.91 -14.29 15.28
CA PRO A 484 -14.42 -13.04 15.82
C PRO A 484 -13.53 -13.26 17.05
N ASP A 485 -12.54 -12.38 17.22
CA ASP A 485 -11.65 -12.40 18.38
C ASP A 485 -11.31 -10.97 18.81
N LEU A 486 -11.92 -10.54 19.90
CA LEU A 486 -11.66 -9.22 20.49
C LEU A 486 -10.28 -9.13 21.18
N VAL A 487 -9.67 -10.27 21.52
CA VAL A 487 -8.41 -10.33 22.28
C VAL A 487 -8.51 -9.51 23.58
N ASP A 488 -7.96 -8.30 23.62
CA ASP A 488 -7.99 -7.38 24.77
C ASP A 488 -8.90 -6.15 24.54
N LEU A 489 -9.59 -6.08 23.39
CA LEU A 489 -10.51 -4.98 23.05
C LEU A 489 -11.85 -5.14 23.82
N ASP A 490 -12.46 -4.02 24.20
CA ASP A 490 -13.79 -4.02 24.83
C ASP A 490 -14.90 -4.18 23.80
N TYR A 491 -14.72 -3.58 22.61
CA TYR A 491 -15.63 -3.74 21.49
C TYR A 491 -14.89 -3.64 20.16
N ALA A 492 -15.49 -4.20 19.12
CA ALA A 492 -15.17 -3.92 17.74
C ALA A 492 -16.44 -3.96 16.90
N LYS A 493 -16.53 -3.10 15.89
CA LYS A 493 -17.63 -3.08 14.92
C LYS A 493 -17.10 -2.74 13.55
N GLY A 494 -17.81 -3.18 12.52
CA GLY A 494 -17.40 -2.87 11.16
C GLY A 494 -18.37 -3.37 10.11
N ARG A 495 -18.02 -3.08 8.87
CA ARG A 495 -18.73 -3.51 7.67
C ARG A 495 -17.74 -4.16 6.72
N TYR A 496 -18.10 -5.30 6.17
CA TYR A 496 -17.28 -6.02 5.19
C TYR A 496 -18.02 -6.02 3.84
N PRO A 497 -17.43 -5.47 2.78
CA PRO A 497 -18.07 -5.44 1.46
C PRO A 497 -18.15 -6.85 0.86
N THR A 498 -19.28 -7.17 0.24
CA THR A 498 -19.43 -8.35 -0.60
C THR A 498 -20.17 -7.97 -1.89
N PRO A 499 -20.10 -8.77 -2.95
CA PRO A 499 -20.88 -8.52 -4.17
C PRO A 499 -22.40 -8.52 -3.96
N LEU A 500 -22.88 -9.07 -2.85
CA LEU A 500 -24.31 -9.15 -2.50
C LEU A 500 -24.75 -8.04 -1.53
N GLY A 501 -23.84 -7.17 -1.10
CA GLY A 501 -24.03 -6.14 -0.11
C GLY A 501 -23.13 -6.31 1.10
N PRO A 502 -23.02 -5.32 1.98
CA PRO A 502 -22.13 -5.39 3.12
C PRO A 502 -22.63 -6.36 4.22
N ILE A 503 -21.69 -7.02 4.87
CA ILE A 503 -21.93 -7.72 6.14
C ILE A 503 -21.60 -6.73 7.26
N GLU A 504 -22.51 -6.57 8.22
CA GLU A 504 -22.33 -5.71 9.39
C GLU A 504 -22.05 -6.56 10.63
N VAL A 505 -21.03 -6.21 11.39
CA VAL A 505 -20.61 -6.91 12.61
C VAL A 505 -20.52 -5.93 13.76
N SER A 506 -21.05 -6.32 14.91
CA SER A 506 -20.85 -5.62 16.18
C SER A 506 -20.55 -6.60 17.30
N LEU A 507 -19.41 -6.40 17.92
CA LEU A 507 -18.84 -7.24 18.98
C LEU A 507 -18.68 -6.39 20.24
N GLU A 508 -19.09 -6.94 21.38
CA GLU A 508 -18.87 -6.32 22.68
C GLU A 508 -18.47 -7.42 23.68
N ARG A 509 -17.45 -7.16 24.47
CA ARG A 509 -16.91 -8.12 25.45
C ARG A 509 -18.01 -8.59 26.41
N GLY A 510 -18.14 -9.91 26.53
CA GLY A 510 -19.14 -10.53 27.41
C GLY A 510 -20.58 -10.47 26.92
N ARG A 511 -20.81 -10.04 25.68
CA ARG A 511 -22.11 -10.06 25.00
C ARG A 511 -22.10 -10.96 23.76
N PRO A 512 -23.26 -11.49 23.35
CA PRO A 512 -23.38 -12.19 22.08
C PRO A 512 -22.99 -11.28 20.90
N SER A 513 -22.30 -11.85 19.91
CA SER A 513 -21.96 -11.15 18.68
C SER A 513 -23.22 -10.85 17.86
N ILE A 514 -23.28 -9.66 17.27
CA ILE A 514 -24.35 -9.27 16.34
C ILE A 514 -23.76 -9.26 14.94
N ILE A 515 -24.36 -10.03 14.04
CA ILE A 515 -23.97 -10.06 12.63
C ILE A 515 -25.21 -9.96 11.73
N HIS A 516 -25.16 -9.08 10.76
CA HIS A 516 -26.19 -8.93 9.73
C HIS A 516 -25.56 -9.16 8.36
N ALA A 517 -26.04 -10.19 7.67
CA ALA A 517 -25.58 -10.54 6.33
C ALA A 517 -26.68 -10.24 5.28
N PRO A 518 -26.29 -9.81 4.07
CA PRO A 518 -27.24 -9.61 2.99
C PRO A 518 -27.85 -10.96 2.52
N LYS A 519 -29.00 -10.89 1.89
CA LYS A 519 -29.67 -12.08 1.34
C LYS A 519 -28.76 -12.78 0.34
N GLY A 520 -28.56 -14.10 0.53
CA GLY A 520 -27.72 -14.94 -0.33
C GLY A 520 -26.31 -15.16 0.21
N VAL A 521 -25.94 -14.55 1.32
CA VAL A 521 -24.73 -14.87 2.06
C VAL A 521 -25.08 -15.80 3.23
N VAL A 522 -24.37 -16.92 3.33
CA VAL A 522 -24.47 -17.87 4.45
C VAL A 522 -23.29 -17.62 5.40
N ILE A 523 -23.57 -17.49 6.69
CA ILE A 523 -22.54 -17.29 7.71
C ILE A 523 -22.39 -18.56 8.53
N ASP A 524 -21.18 -19.14 8.54
CA ASP A 524 -20.82 -20.28 9.39
C ASP A 524 -20.17 -19.79 10.69
N GLY A 525 -20.50 -20.42 11.83
CA GLY A 525 -19.92 -20.09 13.14
C GLY A 525 -20.77 -19.11 13.98
N VAL A 526 -21.97 -18.79 13.53
CA VAL A 526 -23.00 -18.16 14.39
C VAL A 526 -23.71 -19.29 15.12
N ASP A 527 -23.57 -19.34 16.44
CA ASP A 527 -24.40 -20.25 17.25
C ASP A 527 -25.88 -19.89 17.03
N ALA A 528 -26.67 -20.86 16.54
CA ALA A 528 -28.08 -20.71 16.22
C ALA A 528 -28.94 -20.49 17.46
#